data_69c78f6b917d1fc8fec18f9232141c8b
#
_entry.id   69c78f6b917d1fc8fec18f9232141c8b
#
_cell.length_a   1.000
_cell.length_b   1.000
_cell.length_c   1.000
_cell.angle_alpha   90.00
_cell.angle_beta   90.00
_cell.angle_gamma   90.00
#
_symmetry.space_group_name_H-M   'P 1'
#
loop_
_entity.id
_entity.type
_entity.pdbx_description
1 polymer ?
#
loop_
_entity_poly.entity_id
_entity_poly.type
_entity_poly.pdbx_seq_one_letter_code
_entity_poly.pdbx_strand_id
1 'polypeptide(L)'
;MKQIIDFPCIPFAQLPTPLYKLENLSREIGKNIYIKRDDMTGVALGGNKVRKLEFLLADARSKGADVVLTAGGPQSNHAMLTAACAGQVGMKCILVLKKRGELTGGNLILDNIFGAEVRLVD
;
A
#
# COMPACT_ATOMS: atom_id res chain seq x y z
N MET A 1 -1.89 3.23 -27.96
CA MET A 1 -1.53 2.59 -26.66
C MET A 1 -2.06 3.51 -25.57
N LYS A 2 -2.82 3.00 -24.58
CA LYS A 2 -3.28 3.82 -23.45
C LYS A 2 -2.09 4.24 -22.60
N GLN A 3 -2.06 5.49 -22.16
CA GLN A 3 -1.09 6.00 -21.20
C GLN A 3 -1.64 5.85 -19.77
N ILE A 4 -0.78 5.94 -18.75
CA ILE A 4 -1.20 5.79 -17.36
C ILE A 4 -2.24 6.85 -16.94
N ILE A 5 -2.18 8.02 -17.56
CA ILE A 5 -3.13 9.13 -17.34
C ILE A 5 -4.55 8.84 -17.85
N ASP A 6 -4.69 7.83 -18.74
CA ASP A 6 -5.99 7.44 -19.29
C ASP A 6 -6.80 6.52 -18.36
N PHE A 7 -6.21 6.10 -17.23
CA PHE A 7 -6.87 5.24 -16.27
C PHE A 7 -7.45 6.05 -15.10
N PRO A 8 -8.62 5.66 -14.58
CA PRO A 8 -9.17 6.29 -13.40
C PRO A 8 -8.19 6.16 -12.23
N CYS A 9 -8.05 7.25 -11.46
CA CYS A 9 -7.13 7.33 -10.34
C CYS A 9 -7.80 8.04 -9.16
N ILE A 10 -7.60 7.51 -7.95
CA ILE A 10 -7.98 8.18 -6.69
C ILE A 10 -6.68 8.65 -6.05
N PRO A 11 -6.47 9.96 -5.87
CA PRO A 11 -5.22 10.48 -5.32
C PRO A 11 -5.15 10.23 -3.81
N PHE A 12 -4.50 9.15 -3.40
CA PHE A 12 -4.22 8.86 -2.00
C PHE A 12 -2.86 9.40 -1.56
N ALA A 13 -1.86 9.27 -2.43
CA ALA A 13 -0.48 9.59 -2.10
C ALA A 13 -0.20 11.10 -2.14
N GLN A 14 0.61 11.57 -1.20
CA GLN A 14 1.24 12.89 -1.28
C GLN A 14 2.40 12.83 -2.25
N LEU A 15 2.21 13.38 -3.45
CA LEU A 15 3.18 13.36 -4.53
C LEU A 15 3.60 14.78 -4.96
N PRO A 16 4.84 14.95 -5.45
CA PRO A 16 5.89 13.95 -5.61
C PRO A 16 6.59 13.61 -4.29
N THR A 17 6.90 12.32 -4.05
CA THR A 17 7.77 11.95 -2.94
C THR A 17 9.22 12.39 -3.22
N PRO A 18 10.02 12.73 -2.18
CA PRO A 18 11.39 13.18 -2.37
C PRO A 18 12.27 12.15 -3.11
N LEU A 19 13.20 12.64 -3.89
CA LEU A 19 14.26 11.87 -4.53
C LEU A 19 15.58 12.59 -4.28
N TYR A 20 16.54 11.93 -3.65
CA TYR A 20 17.85 12.51 -3.39
C TYR A 20 18.96 11.46 -3.37
N LYS A 21 20.19 11.94 -3.53
CA LYS A 21 21.37 11.10 -3.50
C LYS A 21 21.75 10.73 -2.08
N LEU A 22 22.13 9.48 -1.87
CA LEU A 22 22.70 8.99 -0.62
C LEU A 22 24.22 9.16 -0.65
N GLU A 23 24.71 10.32 -0.20
CA GLU A 23 26.10 10.73 -0.37
C GLU A 23 27.11 9.75 0.27
N ASN A 24 26.86 9.32 1.50
CA ASN A 24 27.77 8.41 2.21
C ASN A 24 27.82 7.03 1.54
N LEU A 25 26.66 6.45 1.23
CA LEU A 25 26.56 5.17 0.54
C LEU A 25 27.16 5.24 -0.87
N SER A 26 26.93 6.34 -1.59
CA SER A 26 27.49 6.56 -2.92
C SER A 26 29.01 6.58 -2.89
N ARG A 27 29.59 7.20 -1.88
CA ARG A 27 31.06 7.26 -1.68
C ARG A 27 31.64 5.89 -1.36
N GLU A 28 31.00 5.16 -0.46
CA GLU A 28 31.43 3.82 -0.04
C GLU A 28 31.41 2.80 -1.18
N ILE A 29 30.35 2.83 -2.00
CA ILE A 29 30.17 1.88 -3.12
C ILE A 29 30.90 2.35 -4.40
N GLY A 30 31.29 3.63 -4.48
CA GLY A 30 31.88 4.21 -5.68
C GLY A 30 30.89 4.39 -6.84
N LYS A 31 29.58 4.52 -6.54
CA LYS A 31 28.50 4.69 -7.52
C LYS A 31 27.52 5.77 -7.03
N ASN A 32 26.82 6.40 -7.97
CA ASN A 32 25.76 7.33 -7.61
C ASN A 32 24.50 6.54 -7.22
N ILE A 33 24.16 6.53 -5.93
CA ILE A 33 23.00 5.85 -5.38
C ILE A 33 21.97 6.90 -4.97
N TYR A 34 20.73 6.74 -5.43
CA TYR A 34 19.61 7.63 -5.12
C TYR A 34 18.53 6.85 -4.38
N ILE A 35 17.81 7.54 -3.50
CA ILE A 35 16.62 7.01 -2.84
C ILE A 35 15.38 7.77 -3.27
N LYS A 36 14.34 7.02 -3.67
CA LYS A 36 12.98 7.52 -3.83
C LYS A 36 12.20 7.22 -2.55
N ARG A 37 11.79 8.26 -1.86
CA ARG A 37 11.19 8.17 -0.50
C ARG A 37 9.69 7.81 -0.56
N ASP A 38 9.38 6.64 -1.09
CA ASP A 38 7.98 6.17 -1.14
C ASP A 38 7.43 5.72 0.23
N ASP A 39 8.26 5.66 1.25
CA ASP A 39 7.85 5.64 2.65
C ASP A 39 7.09 6.92 3.06
N MET A 40 7.27 8.02 2.32
CA MET A 40 6.63 9.31 2.58
C MET A 40 5.38 9.57 1.72
N THR A 41 4.69 8.54 1.29
CA THR A 41 3.43 8.67 0.52
C THR A 41 2.24 9.19 1.33
N GLY A 42 2.36 9.26 2.66
CA GLY A 42 1.37 9.92 3.52
C GLY A 42 0.13 9.10 3.87
N VAL A 43 0.03 7.85 3.42
CA VAL A 43 -1.06 6.94 3.80
C VAL A 43 -0.54 5.94 4.83
N ALA A 44 -1.18 5.89 5.98
CA ALA A 44 -0.77 5.01 7.10
C ALA A 44 0.73 5.16 7.40
N LEU A 45 1.50 4.07 7.33
CA LEU A 45 2.96 4.10 7.50
C LEU A 45 3.72 4.38 6.19
N GLY A 46 3.02 4.79 5.13
CA GLY A 46 3.63 5.02 3.83
C GLY A 46 3.96 3.73 3.07
N GLY A 47 4.53 3.90 1.88
CA GLY A 47 5.01 2.80 1.07
C GLY A 47 4.59 2.88 -0.40
N ASN A 48 5.35 2.23 -1.26
CA ASN A 48 5.16 2.24 -2.72
C ASN A 48 3.83 1.59 -3.18
N LYS A 49 3.19 0.81 -2.31
CA LYS A 49 1.94 0.12 -2.65
C LYS A 49 0.77 1.08 -2.82
N VAL A 50 0.83 2.27 -2.20
CA VAL A 50 -0.17 3.33 -2.39
C VAL A 50 -0.33 3.68 -3.87
N ARG A 51 0.77 3.82 -4.61
CA ARG A 51 0.75 4.17 -6.04
C ARG A 51 -0.10 3.25 -6.90
N LYS A 52 -0.06 1.95 -6.66
CA LYS A 52 -0.92 1.01 -7.40
C LYS A 52 -2.35 0.99 -6.88
N LEU A 53 -2.55 1.25 -5.58
CA LEU A 53 -3.88 1.29 -4.97
C LEU A 53 -4.71 2.46 -5.47
N GLU A 54 -4.08 3.58 -5.85
CA GLU A 54 -4.76 4.71 -6.49
C GLU A 54 -5.52 4.29 -7.74
N PHE A 55 -4.95 3.39 -8.54
CA PHE A 55 -5.59 2.87 -9.76
C PHE A 55 -6.50 1.68 -9.48
N LEU A 56 -6.07 0.74 -8.64
CA LEU A 56 -6.85 -0.47 -8.35
C LEU A 56 -8.19 -0.14 -7.67
N LEU A 57 -8.19 0.77 -6.69
CA LEU A 57 -9.43 1.15 -6.01
C LEU A 57 -10.29 2.09 -6.87
N ALA A 58 -9.68 2.89 -7.75
CA ALA A 58 -10.42 3.67 -8.73
C ALA A 58 -11.15 2.76 -9.73
N ASP A 59 -10.48 1.72 -10.23
CA ASP A 59 -11.07 0.72 -11.12
C ASP A 59 -12.19 -0.06 -10.41
N ALA A 60 -11.95 -0.55 -9.19
CA ALA A 60 -12.96 -1.23 -8.38
C ALA A 60 -14.21 -0.36 -8.19
N ARG A 61 -14.02 0.91 -7.81
CA ARG A 61 -15.12 1.86 -7.62
C ARG A 61 -15.89 2.13 -8.92
N SER A 62 -15.20 2.26 -10.03
CA SER A 62 -15.84 2.47 -11.35
C SER A 62 -16.71 1.30 -11.79
N LYS A 63 -16.43 0.11 -11.26
CA LYS A 63 -17.20 -1.13 -11.49
C LYS A 63 -18.30 -1.38 -10.45
N GLY A 64 -18.51 -0.43 -9.52
CA GLY A 64 -19.52 -0.53 -8.49
C GLY A 64 -19.17 -1.49 -7.35
N ALA A 65 -17.87 -1.80 -7.15
CA ALA A 65 -17.46 -2.63 -6.03
C ALA A 65 -17.60 -1.87 -4.70
N ASP A 66 -18.19 -2.51 -3.72
CA ASP A 66 -18.34 -2.04 -2.34
C ASP A 66 -17.38 -2.78 -1.36
N VAL A 67 -16.79 -3.88 -1.82
CA VAL A 67 -15.84 -4.70 -1.07
C VAL A 67 -14.59 -4.93 -1.91
N VAL A 68 -13.43 -4.80 -1.29
CA VAL A 68 -12.15 -5.23 -1.86
C VAL A 68 -11.54 -6.35 -1.04
N LEU A 69 -10.94 -7.32 -1.73
CA LEU A 69 -10.30 -8.46 -1.11
C LEU A 69 -8.85 -8.54 -1.58
N THR A 70 -7.94 -8.79 -0.65
CA THR A 70 -6.55 -9.08 -0.99
C THR A 70 -5.98 -10.18 -0.11
N ALA A 71 -4.90 -10.80 -0.58
CA ALA A 71 -4.22 -11.87 0.13
C ALA A 71 -2.76 -11.50 0.42
N GLY A 72 -2.20 -12.09 1.48
CA GLY A 72 -0.80 -11.86 1.84
C GLY A 72 -0.36 -12.65 3.07
N GLY A 73 0.80 -12.29 3.61
CA GLY A 73 1.22 -12.70 4.93
C GLY A 73 0.78 -11.71 6.02
N PRO A 74 0.91 -12.06 7.30
CA PRO A 74 0.45 -11.23 8.42
C PRO A 74 1.10 -9.85 8.50
N GLN A 75 2.30 -9.70 7.95
CA GLN A 75 3.04 -8.44 7.93
C GLN A 75 3.08 -7.80 6.52
N SER A 76 2.09 -8.11 5.67
CA SER A 76 2.01 -7.58 4.31
C SER A 76 1.72 -6.08 4.31
N ASN A 77 2.67 -5.27 3.84
CA ASN A 77 2.45 -3.84 3.63
C ASN A 77 1.38 -3.56 2.55
N HIS A 78 1.19 -4.50 1.60
CA HIS A 78 0.13 -4.35 0.62
C HIS A 78 -1.25 -4.55 1.25
N ALA A 79 -1.43 -5.57 2.08
CA ALA A 79 -2.68 -5.82 2.79
C ALA A 79 -3.06 -4.63 3.67
N MET A 80 -2.15 -4.19 4.52
CA MET A 80 -2.33 -3.05 5.41
C MET A 80 -2.70 -1.76 4.65
N LEU A 81 -1.96 -1.43 3.58
CA LEU A 81 -2.27 -0.24 2.79
C LEU A 81 -3.58 -0.39 1.99
N THR A 82 -3.96 -1.61 1.59
CA THR A 82 -5.28 -1.84 0.98
C THR A 82 -6.40 -1.53 1.98
N ALA A 83 -6.28 -1.97 3.23
CA ALA A 83 -7.23 -1.66 4.28
C ALA A 83 -7.35 -0.14 4.52
N ALA A 84 -6.20 0.54 4.67
CA ALA A 84 -6.17 1.98 4.89
C ALA A 84 -6.81 2.77 3.73
N CYS A 85 -6.47 2.45 2.48
CA CYS A 85 -7.02 3.13 1.30
C CYS A 85 -8.51 2.80 1.07
N ALA A 86 -8.93 1.56 1.31
CA ALA A 86 -10.33 1.15 1.19
C ALA A 86 -11.20 1.92 2.20
N GLY A 87 -10.74 2.05 3.44
CA GLY A 87 -11.43 2.84 4.46
C GLY A 87 -11.62 4.30 4.08
N GLN A 88 -10.63 4.93 3.42
CA GLN A 88 -10.74 6.32 2.95
C GLN A 88 -11.85 6.54 1.91
N VAL A 89 -12.20 5.52 1.14
CA VAL A 89 -13.23 5.61 0.09
C VAL A 89 -14.53 4.90 0.44
N GLY A 90 -14.66 4.46 1.70
CA GLY A 90 -15.88 3.82 2.21
C GLY A 90 -16.11 2.39 1.72
N MET A 91 -15.09 1.72 1.20
CA MET A 91 -15.16 0.31 0.79
C MET A 91 -14.85 -0.61 1.97
N LYS A 92 -15.56 -1.73 2.07
CA LYS A 92 -15.17 -2.81 2.97
C LYS A 92 -13.88 -3.47 2.48
N CYS A 93 -13.03 -3.90 3.42
CA CYS A 93 -11.79 -4.59 3.10
C CYS A 93 -11.75 -5.96 3.79
N ILE A 94 -11.48 -7.01 3.02
CA ILE A 94 -11.27 -8.37 3.54
C ILE A 94 -9.82 -8.76 3.24
N LEU A 95 -9.09 -9.13 4.29
CA LEU A 95 -7.70 -9.57 4.19
C LEU A 95 -7.62 -11.07 4.46
N VAL A 96 -7.26 -11.85 3.44
CA VAL A 96 -6.98 -13.28 3.58
C VAL A 96 -5.48 -13.47 3.77
N LEU A 97 -5.08 -13.73 5.01
CA LEU A 97 -3.67 -13.76 5.39
C LEU A 97 -3.24 -15.17 5.77
N LYS A 98 -2.17 -15.64 5.10
CA LYS A 98 -1.59 -16.94 5.40
C LYS A 98 -0.87 -16.90 6.74
N LYS A 99 -1.23 -17.81 7.66
CA LYS A 99 -0.55 -17.96 8.96
C LYS A 99 0.93 -18.26 8.74
N ARG A 100 1.81 -17.40 9.20
CA ARG A 100 3.26 -17.60 9.23
C ARG A 100 3.86 -16.83 10.39
N GLY A 101 4.69 -17.51 11.17
CA GLY A 101 5.39 -16.89 12.30
C GLY A 101 4.45 -16.36 13.38
N GLU A 102 4.87 -15.30 14.02
CA GLU A 102 4.11 -14.67 15.11
C GLU A 102 2.89 -13.94 14.54
N LEU A 103 1.70 -14.23 15.10
CA LEU A 103 0.42 -13.67 14.65
C LEU A 103 -0.03 -12.50 15.54
N THR A 104 0.92 -11.84 16.21
CA THR A 104 0.64 -10.70 17.10
C THR A 104 1.47 -9.50 16.69
N GLY A 105 0.90 -8.31 16.81
CA GLY A 105 1.61 -7.05 16.57
C GLY A 105 1.75 -6.65 15.09
N GLY A 106 2.53 -5.60 14.85
CA GLY A 106 2.86 -5.07 13.53
C GLY A 106 1.64 -4.72 12.68
N ASN A 107 1.68 -5.10 11.41
CA ASN A 107 0.62 -4.76 10.45
C ASN A 107 -0.74 -5.36 10.81
N LEU A 108 -0.81 -6.50 11.53
CA LEU A 108 -2.09 -7.07 12.00
C LEU A 108 -2.86 -6.12 12.92
N ILE A 109 -2.16 -5.35 13.75
CA ILE A 109 -2.81 -4.32 14.58
C ILE A 109 -3.37 -3.21 13.67
N LEU A 110 -2.59 -2.77 12.69
CA LEU A 110 -3.00 -1.72 11.74
C LEU A 110 -4.18 -2.17 10.88
N ASP A 111 -4.18 -3.43 10.43
CA ASP A 111 -5.29 -4.00 9.66
C ASP A 111 -6.63 -3.88 10.43
N ASN A 112 -6.61 -4.18 11.73
CA ASN A 112 -7.78 -4.03 12.59
C ASN A 112 -8.14 -2.55 12.83
N ILE A 113 -7.15 -1.67 13.07
CA ILE A 113 -7.38 -0.23 13.25
C ILE A 113 -8.04 0.38 12.01
N PHE A 114 -7.64 -0.06 10.80
CA PHE A 114 -8.23 0.39 9.55
C PHE A 114 -9.56 -0.29 9.20
N GLY A 115 -10.10 -1.11 10.11
CA GLY A 115 -11.42 -1.72 9.97
C GLY A 115 -11.50 -2.86 8.97
N ALA A 116 -10.38 -3.50 8.62
CA ALA A 116 -10.39 -4.66 7.75
C ALA A 116 -10.91 -5.91 8.46
N GLU A 117 -11.67 -6.73 7.74
CA GLU A 117 -12.00 -8.10 8.17
C GLU A 117 -10.80 -9.00 7.87
N VAL A 118 -10.11 -9.47 8.92
CA VAL A 118 -8.94 -10.33 8.78
C VAL A 118 -9.35 -11.79 8.87
N ARG A 119 -9.06 -12.58 7.83
CA ARG A 119 -9.24 -14.03 7.77
C ARG A 119 -7.87 -14.70 7.69
N LEU A 120 -7.51 -15.40 8.75
CA LEU A 120 -6.27 -16.17 8.82
C LEU A 120 -6.51 -17.57 8.23
N VAL A 121 -5.67 -17.96 7.27
CA VAL A 121 -5.72 -19.27 6.60
C VAL A 121 -4.36 -20.00 6.74
N ASP A 122 -4.39 -21.33 6.65
CA ASP A 122 -3.19 -22.19 6.71
C ASP A 122 -2.41 -22.23 5.40
#